data_b406c9fb37a01815982e458fc02d02b7
#
_entry.id   b406c9fb37a01815982e458fc02d02b7
#
_cell.length_a   1.000
_cell.length_b   1.000
_cell.length_c   1.000
_cell.angle_alpha   90.00
_cell.angle_beta   90.00
_cell.angle_gamma   90.00
#
_symmetry.space_group_name_H-M   'P 1'
#
loop_
_entity.id
_entity.type
_entity.pdbx_description
1 polymer ?
#
loop_
_entity_poly.entity_id
_entity_poly.type
_entity_poly.pdbx_seq_one_letter_code
_entity_poly.pdbx_strand_id
1 'polypeptide(L)' 'MPLGSYTTYLFEKGINRMAQKVGEEAVETVIEATTGNRAKYVEEASDLLYHLLVLNEQMGVTLKDLQEELVSRHK' A
#
# COMPACT_ATOMS: atom_id res chain seq x y z
N MET A 1 -6.70 15.51 -5.35
CA MET A 1 -7.88 14.95 -4.65
C MET A 1 -7.62 14.92 -3.16
N PRO A 2 -8.54 15.43 -2.33
CA PRO A 2 -8.40 15.32 -0.88
C PRO A 2 -8.29 13.85 -0.47
N LEU A 3 -7.41 13.57 0.48
CA LEU A 3 -7.12 12.20 0.91
C LEU A 3 -8.38 11.45 1.37
N GLY A 4 -9.25 12.14 2.14
CA GLY A 4 -10.50 11.54 2.62
C GLY A 4 -11.44 11.13 1.49
N SER A 5 -11.56 11.97 0.44
CA SER A 5 -12.41 11.67 -0.71
C SER A 5 -11.87 10.49 -1.51
N TYR A 6 -10.56 10.39 -1.66
CA TYR A 6 -9.94 9.26 -2.35
C TYR A 6 -10.13 7.96 -1.58
N THR A 7 -9.95 8.01 -0.25
CA THR A 7 -10.17 6.84 0.60
C THR A 7 -11.62 6.35 0.50
N THR A 8 -12.58 7.30 0.54
CA THR A 8 -14.00 6.97 0.37
C THR A 8 -14.24 6.29 -0.98
N TYR A 9 -13.64 6.83 -2.05
CA TYR A 9 -13.73 6.24 -3.38
C TYR A 9 -13.25 4.79 -3.39
N LEU A 10 -12.11 4.51 -2.74
CA LEU A 10 -11.56 3.16 -2.68
C LEU A 10 -12.51 2.20 -1.97
N PHE A 11 -13.08 2.61 -0.84
CA PHE A 11 -14.03 1.77 -0.11
C PHE A 11 -15.31 1.53 -0.91
N GLU A 12 -15.77 2.52 -1.66
CA GLU A 12 -16.94 2.36 -2.53
C GLU A 12 -16.68 1.38 -3.68
N LYS A 13 -15.47 1.39 -4.24
CA LYS A 13 -15.09 0.48 -5.32
C LYS A 13 -14.84 -0.94 -4.84
N GLY A 14 -14.47 -1.12 -3.57
CA GLY A 14 -14.33 -2.42 -2.95
C GLY A 14 -12.93 -3.02 -3.06
N ILE A 15 -12.82 -4.24 -2.57
CA ILE A 15 -11.53 -4.92 -2.37
C ILE A 15 -10.75 -5.14 -3.68
N ASN A 16 -11.44 -5.42 -4.77
CA ASN A 16 -10.75 -5.67 -6.04
C ASN A 16 -9.98 -4.43 -6.51
N ARG A 17 -10.58 -3.25 -6.37
CA ARG A 17 -9.90 -2.00 -6.74
C ARG A 17 -8.76 -1.68 -5.79
N MET A 18 -8.96 -1.91 -4.49
CA MET A 18 -7.91 -1.70 -3.49
C MET A 18 -6.70 -2.59 -3.78
N ALA A 19 -6.95 -3.87 -4.03
CA ALA A 19 -5.90 -4.85 -4.33
C ALA A 19 -5.18 -4.50 -5.64
N GLN A 20 -5.93 -4.07 -6.66
CA GLN A 20 -5.36 -3.63 -7.92
C GLN A 20 -4.37 -2.48 -7.72
N LYS A 21 -4.75 -1.50 -6.91
CA LYS A 21 -3.87 -0.34 -6.63
C LYS A 21 -2.59 -0.76 -5.91
N VAL A 22 -2.68 -1.68 -4.96
CA VAL A 22 -1.49 -2.21 -4.30
C VAL A 22 -0.55 -2.85 -5.31
N GLY A 23 -1.09 -3.66 -6.22
CA GLY A 23 -0.28 -4.31 -7.26
C GLY A 23 0.39 -3.31 -8.18
N GLU A 24 -0.36 -2.30 -8.67
CA GLU A 24 0.17 -1.27 -9.55
C GLU A 24 1.29 -0.46 -8.88
N GLU A 25 1.07 -0.02 -7.64
CA GLU A 25 2.06 0.77 -6.92
C GLU A 25 3.29 -0.06 -6.56
N ALA A 26 3.13 -1.35 -6.30
CA ALA A 26 4.27 -2.24 -6.05
C ALA A 26 5.18 -2.33 -7.28
N VAL A 27 4.60 -2.50 -8.46
CA VAL A 27 5.36 -2.55 -9.72
C VAL A 27 6.08 -1.22 -9.97
N GLU A 28 5.39 -0.10 -9.79
CA GLU A 28 5.98 1.23 -9.96
C GLU A 28 7.13 1.46 -8.99
N THR A 29 6.97 1.00 -7.75
CA THR A 29 8.02 1.10 -6.72
C THR A 29 9.28 0.32 -7.16
N VAL A 30 9.09 -0.90 -7.69
CA VAL A 30 10.19 -1.72 -8.19
C VAL A 30 10.91 -1.03 -9.35
N ILE A 31 10.16 -0.46 -10.28
CA ILE A 31 10.73 0.25 -11.43
C ILE A 31 11.61 1.41 -10.96
N GLU A 32 11.13 2.21 -10.02
CA GLU A 32 11.89 3.36 -9.55
C GLU A 32 13.11 2.95 -8.71
N ALA A 33 13.02 1.83 -8.01
CA ALA A 33 14.18 1.28 -7.28
C ALA A 33 15.27 0.83 -8.26
N THR A 34 14.89 0.11 -9.32
CA THR A 34 15.85 -0.43 -10.29
C THR A 34 16.46 0.64 -11.18
N THR A 35 15.75 1.73 -11.44
CA THR A 35 16.28 2.85 -12.23
C THR A 35 17.08 3.84 -11.37
N GLY A 36 17.02 3.71 -10.06
CA GLY A 36 17.79 4.56 -9.16
C GLY A 36 17.23 5.97 -8.99
N ASN A 37 15.96 6.19 -9.31
CA ASN A 37 15.33 7.50 -9.15
C ASN A 37 14.77 7.62 -7.73
N ARG A 38 15.58 8.19 -6.82
CA ARG A 38 15.22 8.26 -5.40
C ARG A 38 13.93 9.05 -5.15
N ALA A 39 13.76 10.19 -5.82
CA ALA A 39 12.59 11.04 -5.59
C ALA A 39 11.30 10.32 -6.01
N LYS A 40 11.31 9.69 -7.18
CA LYS A 40 10.15 8.93 -7.64
C LYS A 40 9.93 7.67 -6.82
N TYR A 41 11.01 7.04 -6.35
CA TYR A 41 10.87 5.89 -5.46
C TYR A 41 10.10 6.29 -4.19
N VAL A 42 10.44 7.42 -3.58
CA VAL A 42 9.73 7.91 -2.39
C VAL A 42 8.24 8.12 -2.68
N GLU A 43 7.91 8.71 -3.85
CA GLU A 43 6.52 8.90 -4.25
C GLU A 43 5.77 7.58 -4.36
N GLU A 44 6.34 6.63 -5.11
CA GLU A 44 5.67 5.36 -5.38
C GLU A 44 5.60 4.47 -4.14
N ALA A 45 6.66 4.46 -3.33
CA ALA A 45 6.67 3.69 -2.08
C ALA A 45 5.65 4.25 -1.09
N SER A 46 5.48 5.58 -1.05
CA SER A 46 4.47 6.22 -0.21
C SER A 46 3.06 5.86 -0.65
N ASP A 47 2.82 5.87 -1.97
CA ASP A 47 1.53 5.46 -2.53
C ASP A 47 1.24 3.99 -2.25
N LEU A 48 2.25 3.14 -2.37
CA LEU A 48 2.14 1.72 -2.06
C LEU A 48 1.75 1.52 -0.59
N LEU A 49 2.45 2.19 0.32
CA LEU A 49 2.16 2.08 1.74
C LEU A 49 0.73 2.55 2.04
N TYR A 50 0.32 3.67 1.46
CA TYR A 50 -1.03 4.19 1.65
C TYR A 50 -2.09 3.18 1.20
N HIS A 51 -1.96 2.65 -0.01
CA HIS A 51 -2.94 1.69 -0.53
C HIS A 51 -2.93 0.38 0.26
N LEU A 52 -1.76 -0.04 0.74
CA LEU A 52 -1.66 -1.23 1.59
C LEU A 52 -2.39 -1.02 2.91
N LEU A 53 -2.26 0.16 3.52
CA LEU A 53 -2.98 0.48 4.77
C LEU A 53 -4.49 0.47 4.57
N VAL A 54 -4.97 0.99 3.43
CA VAL A 54 -6.40 0.95 3.10
C VAL A 54 -6.87 -0.49 2.93
N LEU A 55 -6.10 -1.30 2.22
CA LEU A 55 -6.43 -2.71 2.01
C LEU A 55 -6.44 -3.47 3.34
N ASN A 56 -5.48 -3.20 4.23
CA ASN A 56 -5.45 -3.79 5.56
C ASN A 56 -6.73 -3.48 6.33
N GLU A 57 -7.22 -2.24 6.24
CA GLU A 57 -8.47 -1.85 6.90
C GLU A 57 -9.64 -2.68 6.37
N GLN A 58 -9.71 -2.87 5.07
CA GLN A 58 -10.76 -3.68 4.43
C GLN A 58 -10.67 -5.15 4.88
N MET A 59 -9.46 -5.66 5.07
CA MET A 59 -9.23 -7.04 5.50
C MET A 59 -9.36 -7.24 7.02
N GLY A 60 -9.56 -6.17 7.77
CA GLY A 60 -9.59 -6.23 9.23
C GLY A 60 -8.24 -6.54 9.85
N VAL A 61 -7.16 -6.14 9.18
CA VAL A 61 -5.78 -6.41 9.60
C VAL A 61 -5.15 -5.11 10.10
N THR A 62 -4.48 -5.16 11.26
CA THR A 62 -3.80 -4.00 11.84
C THR A 62 -2.29 -4.07 11.58
N LEU A 63 -1.61 -2.94 11.78
CA LEU A 63 -0.14 -2.93 11.73
C LEU A 63 0.46 -3.85 12.78
N LYS A 64 -0.21 -3.96 13.94
CA LYS A 64 0.23 -4.87 15.00
C LYS A 64 0.22 -6.32 14.51
N ASP A 65 -0.83 -6.71 13.77
CA ASP A 65 -0.90 -8.06 13.20
C ASP A 65 0.30 -8.35 12.30
N LEU A 66 0.66 -7.39 11.44
CA LEU A 66 1.80 -7.54 10.54
C LEU A 66 3.11 -7.58 11.33
N GLN A 67 3.23 -6.74 12.34
CA GLN A 67 4.42 -6.71 13.19
C GLN A 67 4.61 -8.03 13.92
N GLU A 68 3.55 -8.58 14.49
CA GLU A 68 3.60 -9.86 15.21
C GLU A 68 4.04 -11.00 14.28
N GLU A 69 3.53 -11.00 13.06
CA GLU A 69 3.92 -12.01 12.06
C GLU A 69 5.40 -11.91 11.72
N LEU A 70 5.90 -10.68 11.51
CA LEU A 70 7.32 -10.46 11.21
C LEU A 70 8.21 -10.89 12.37
N VAL A 71 7.83 -10.55 13.60
CA VAL A 71 8.57 -10.95 14.79
C VAL A 71 8.64 -12.47 14.92
N SER A 72 7.52 -13.16 14.66
CA SER A 72 7.48 -14.62 14.75
C SER A 72 8.42 -15.31 13.76
N ARG A 73 8.63 -14.69 12.60
CA ARG A 73 9.51 -15.25 11.56
C ARG A 73 10.99 -14.93 11.78
N HIS A 74 11.28 -13.86 12.49
CA HIS A 74 12.64 -13.33 12.62
C HIS A 74 13.15 -13.37 14.07
N LYS A 75 12.87 -14.46 14.75
CA LYS A 75 13.38 -14.69 16.10
C LYS A 75 14.86 -14.96 16.11
#